data_a909aef7bf2ba15d5d051c3c0aa9653c
#
_entry.id   a909aef7bf2ba15d5d051c3c0aa9653c
#
_cell.length_a   1.000
_cell.length_b   1.000
_cell.length_c   1.000
_cell.angle_alpha   90.00
_cell.angle_beta   90.00
_cell.angle_gamma   90.00
#
_symmetry.space_group_name_H-M   'P 1'
#
loop_
_entity.id
_entity.type
_entity.pdbx_description
1 polymer ?
#
loop_
_entity_poly.entity_id
_entity_poly.type
_entity_poly.pdbx_seq_one_letter_code
_entity_poly.pdbx_strand_id
1 'polypeptide(L)'
;MTEASNYFPLSLESLRMIGGWAADCAARALAIYAMQPGADDRPQAALAGIREFAGGGKRAARLRALAMAAHAAAREIDNPAAAAARAAGHAAASAYTHPLRDVQQTKHIVGAAAYAALALELHHPDDPTIADREVAWAIAQAPPAVGEVLQEMHARTAGKSRIDALLYALDAGLRGQLIAHEQ
;
A
#
# COMPACT_ATOMS: atom_id res chain seq x y z
N MET A 1 -29.43 -20.47 10.96
CA MET A 1 -28.04 -20.21 10.50
C MET A 1 -27.90 -18.70 10.37
N THR A 2 -27.24 -18.04 11.34
CA THR A 2 -26.90 -16.62 11.24
C THR A 2 -25.89 -16.47 10.09
N GLU A 3 -26.22 -15.70 9.05
CA GLU A 3 -25.26 -15.29 8.05
C GLU A 3 -24.07 -14.64 8.78
N ALA A 4 -22.88 -15.19 8.60
CA ALA A 4 -21.68 -14.58 9.16
C ALA A 4 -21.59 -13.16 8.58
N SER A 5 -21.51 -12.16 9.45
CA SER A 5 -21.40 -10.76 9.04
C SER A 5 -20.20 -10.61 8.10
N ASN A 6 -20.42 -9.98 6.93
CA ASN A 6 -19.32 -9.66 6.01
C ASN A 6 -18.38 -8.56 6.56
N TYR A 7 -18.69 -8.03 7.75
CA TYR A 7 -17.93 -7.00 8.43
C TYR A 7 -17.12 -7.57 9.60
N PHE A 8 -15.94 -7.00 9.84
CA PHE A 8 -15.09 -7.28 11.00
C PHE A 8 -14.73 -5.98 11.74
N PRO A 9 -14.33 -6.03 13.03
CA PRO A 9 -13.88 -4.85 13.76
C PRO A 9 -12.59 -4.30 13.16
N LEU A 10 -12.56 -3.02 12.81
CA LEU A 10 -11.37 -2.32 12.30
C LEU A 10 -11.20 -1.00 13.07
N SER A 11 -10.18 -0.94 13.91
CA SER A 11 -9.92 0.23 14.73
C SER A 11 -9.27 1.37 13.94
N LEU A 12 -9.46 2.59 14.42
CA LEU A 12 -8.75 3.76 13.87
C LEU A 12 -7.23 3.64 14.10
N GLU A 13 -6.81 3.01 15.20
CA GLU A 13 -5.41 2.77 15.50
C GLU A 13 -4.78 1.80 14.49
N SER A 14 -5.43 0.69 14.18
CA SER A 14 -4.97 -0.22 13.13
C SER A 14 -4.83 0.49 11.78
N LEU A 15 -5.79 1.36 11.43
CA LEU A 15 -5.71 2.17 10.19
C LEU A 15 -4.53 3.15 10.21
N ARG A 16 -4.18 3.73 11.36
CA ARG A 16 -3.01 4.59 11.51
C ARG A 16 -1.70 3.82 11.33
N MET A 17 -1.59 2.64 11.95
CA MET A 17 -0.42 1.77 11.79
C MET A 17 -0.24 1.32 10.34
N ILE A 18 -1.32 0.89 9.68
CA ILE A 18 -1.32 0.57 8.25
C ILE A 18 -0.89 1.78 7.41
N GLY A 19 -1.45 2.96 7.69
CA GLY A 19 -1.16 4.19 6.97
C GLY A 19 0.31 4.63 7.08
N GLY A 20 0.89 4.53 8.27
CA GLY A 20 2.31 4.82 8.51
C GLY A 20 3.22 3.88 7.73
N TRP A 21 2.99 2.58 7.84
CA TRP A 21 3.73 1.57 7.08
C TRP A 21 3.58 1.76 5.57
N ALA A 22 2.37 2.00 5.07
CA ALA A 22 2.12 2.24 3.65
C ALA A 22 2.85 3.50 3.15
N ALA A 23 2.92 4.55 3.97
CA ALA A 23 3.69 5.77 3.65
C ALA A 23 5.19 5.49 3.55
N ASP A 24 5.74 4.68 4.45
CA ASP A 24 7.15 4.32 4.43
C ASP A 24 7.50 3.47 3.21
N CYS A 25 6.64 2.51 2.85
CA CYS A 25 6.79 1.73 1.60
C CYS A 25 6.79 2.65 0.37
N ALA A 26 5.80 3.53 0.24
CA ALA A 26 5.67 4.41 -0.92
C ALA A 26 6.81 5.45 -1.03
N ALA A 27 7.34 5.92 0.09
CA ALA A 27 8.43 6.90 0.14
C ALA A 27 9.71 6.37 -0.51
N ARG A 28 9.93 5.05 -0.52
CA ARG A 28 11.11 4.41 -1.13
C ARG A 28 11.19 4.62 -2.65
N ALA A 29 10.06 4.78 -3.31
CA ALA A 29 9.97 4.99 -4.75
C ALA A 29 9.69 6.45 -5.15
N LEU A 30 9.42 7.35 -4.19
CA LEU A 30 8.95 8.70 -4.49
C LEU A 30 9.92 9.52 -5.34
N ALA A 31 11.24 9.34 -5.13
CA ALA A 31 12.27 10.03 -5.91
C ALA A 31 12.18 9.73 -7.40
N ILE A 32 11.73 8.54 -7.79
CA ILE A 32 11.53 8.15 -9.20
C ILE A 32 10.51 9.06 -9.88
N TYR A 33 9.43 9.41 -9.16
CA TYR A 33 8.46 10.38 -9.66
C TYR A 33 9.03 11.80 -9.68
N ALA A 34 9.63 12.24 -8.57
CA ALA A 34 10.07 13.62 -8.40
C ALA A 34 11.17 14.06 -9.41
N MET A 35 11.93 13.11 -9.94
CA MET A 35 12.98 13.38 -10.94
C MET A 35 12.45 13.52 -12.38
N GLN A 36 11.17 13.28 -12.62
CA GLN A 36 10.62 13.33 -13.99
C GLN A 36 10.25 14.74 -14.41
N PRO A 37 10.47 15.11 -15.68
CA PRO A 37 9.89 16.33 -16.24
C PRO A 37 8.37 16.31 -16.12
N GLY A 38 7.78 17.40 -15.62
CA GLY A 38 6.33 17.49 -15.39
C GLY A 38 5.84 16.91 -14.06
N ALA A 39 6.74 16.37 -13.22
CA ALA A 39 6.39 15.98 -11.85
C ALA A 39 5.94 17.21 -11.03
N ASP A 40 4.91 17.01 -10.22
CA ASP A 40 4.40 18.01 -9.28
C ASP A 40 4.38 17.46 -7.84
N ASP A 41 3.77 18.18 -6.91
CA ASP A 41 3.79 17.85 -5.49
C ASP A 41 2.66 16.92 -5.03
N ARG A 42 1.73 16.52 -5.93
CA ARG A 42 0.55 15.69 -5.56
C ARG A 42 0.91 14.39 -4.86
N PRO A 43 1.87 13.56 -5.32
CA PRO A 43 2.28 12.36 -4.61
C PRO A 43 2.96 12.66 -3.27
N GLN A 44 3.79 13.71 -3.22
CA GLN A 44 4.43 14.17 -1.98
C GLN A 44 3.38 14.60 -0.96
N ALA A 45 2.38 15.37 -1.37
CA ALA A 45 1.28 15.84 -0.53
C ALA A 45 0.44 14.66 -0.01
N ALA A 46 0.23 13.62 -0.81
CA ALA A 46 -0.47 12.41 -0.39
C ALA A 46 0.29 11.69 0.73
N LEU A 47 1.62 11.56 0.62
CA LEU A 47 2.45 10.97 1.69
C LEU A 47 2.47 11.82 2.94
N ALA A 48 2.54 13.14 2.82
CA ALA A 48 2.46 14.04 3.98
C ALA A 48 1.11 13.90 4.70
N GLY A 49 0.00 13.83 3.95
CA GLY A 49 -1.34 13.68 4.51
C GLY A 49 -1.56 12.35 5.24
N ILE A 50 -1.06 11.23 4.71
CA ILE A 50 -1.20 9.95 5.40
C ILE A 50 -0.29 9.87 6.64
N ARG A 51 0.89 10.48 6.62
CA ARG A 51 1.76 10.58 7.80
C ARG A 51 1.14 11.44 8.91
N GLU A 52 0.47 12.56 8.55
CA GLU A 52 -0.31 13.36 9.50
C GLU A 52 -1.40 12.50 10.17
N PHE A 53 -2.15 11.73 9.39
CA PHE A 53 -3.17 10.81 9.91
C PHE A 53 -2.56 9.74 10.82
N ALA A 54 -1.46 9.09 10.39
CA ALA A 54 -0.76 8.08 11.17
C ALA A 54 -0.23 8.63 12.51
N GLY A 55 0.21 9.90 12.52
CA GLY A 55 0.66 10.61 13.71
C GLY A 55 -0.46 11.11 14.64
N GLY A 56 -1.71 10.72 14.41
CA GLY A 56 -2.86 11.07 15.27
C GLY A 56 -3.83 12.10 14.68
N GLY A 57 -3.56 12.59 13.47
CA GLY A 57 -4.44 13.51 12.76
C GLY A 57 -5.82 12.91 12.45
N LYS A 58 -6.75 13.76 12.04
CA LYS A 58 -8.12 13.37 11.69
C LYS A 58 -8.17 12.71 10.30
N ARG A 59 -8.98 11.65 10.17
CA ARG A 59 -9.36 11.07 8.87
C ARG A 59 -10.37 11.99 8.18
N ALA A 60 -9.89 13.07 7.56
CA ALA A 60 -10.72 14.08 6.93
C ALA A 60 -10.85 13.85 5.41
N ALA A 61 -11.91 14.39 4.79
CA ALA A 61 -12.16 14.31 3.34
C ALA A 61 -10.95 14.80 2.50
N ARG A 62 -10.13 15.72 3.04
CA ARG A 62 -8.88 16.17 2.43
C ARG A 62 -7.93 15.01 2.10
N LEU A 63 -7.79 14.01 3.00
CA LEU A 63 -6.89 12.87 2.76
C LEU A 63 -7.36 12.02 1.56
N ARG A 64 -8.68 11.86 1.39
CA ARG A 64 -9.23 11.21 0.18
C ARG A 64 -8.92 12.01 -1.08
N ALA A 65 -9.05 13.34 -1.03
CA ALA A 65 -8.72 14.21 -2.16
C ALA A 65 -7.23 14.10 -2.53
N LEU A 66 -6.32 14.04 -1.55
CA LEU A 66 -4.88 13.84 -1.78
C LEU A 66 -4.59 12.47 -2.43
N ALA A 67 -5.25 11.40 -1.99
CA ALA A 67 -5.13 10.09 -2.63
C ALA A 67 -5.56 10.13 -4.11
N MET A 68 -6.70 10.76 -4.38
CA MET A 68 -7.21 10.91 -5.76
C MET A 68 -6.29 11.78 -6.63
N ALA A 69 -5.71 12.84 -6.07
CA ALA A 69 -4.76 13.71 -6.77
C ALA A 69 -3.46 12.97 -7.14
N ALA A 70 -2.90 12.15 -6.24
CA ALA A 70 -1.74 11.33 -6.55
C ALA A 70 -2.04 10.29 -7.65
N HIS A 71 -3.22 9.65 -7.62
CA HIS A 71 -3.65 8.77 -8.70
C HIS A 71 -3.89 9.52 -10.02
N ALA A 72 -4.31 10.79 -9.98
CA ALA A 72 -4.41 11.62 -11.18
C ALA A 72 -3.02 11.92 -11.75
N ALA A 73 -2.06 12.31 -10.93
CA ALA A 73 -0.67 12.52 -11.33
C ALA A 73 -0.08 11.29 -12.04
N ALA A 74 -0.39 10.09 -11.52
CA ALA A 74 0.05 8.84 -12.13
C ALA A 74 -0.53 8.55 -13.52
N ARG A 75 -1.61 9.21 -13.93
CA ARG A 75 -2.19 9.06 -15.27
C ARG A 75 -1.59 10.04 -16.29
N GLU A 76 -0.86 11.02 -15.83
CA GLU A 76 -0.28 12.11 -16.63
C GLU A 76 1.20 11.85 -16.95
N ILE A 77 1.76 10.74 -16.46
CA ILE A 77 3.17 10.41 -16.60
C ILE A 77 3.34 8.90 -16.88
N ASP A 78 4.45 8.51 -17.50
CA ASP A 78 4.74 7.12 -17.82
C ASP A 78 5.45 6.38 -16.66
N ASN A 79 5.49 5.04 -16.74
CA ASN A 79 6.29 4.22 -15.86
C ASN A 79 7.81 4.48 -16.07
N PRO A 80 8.62 4.35 -14.98
CA PRO A 80 8.30 3.87 -13.63
C PRO A 80 7.66 4.93 -12.71
N ALA A 81 7.67 6.20 -13.08
CA ALA A 81 7.17 7.30 -12.27
C ALA A 81 5.66 7.19 -11.98
N ALA A 82 4.87 6.73 -12.95
CA ALA A 82 3.45 6.45 -12.73
C ALA A 82 3.21 5.43 -11.61
N ALA A 83 4.04 4.39 -11.52
CA ALA A 83 3.96 3.40 -10.44
C ALA A 83 4.32 4.03 -9.08
N ALA A 84 5.33 4.89 -9.01
CA ALA A 84 5.70 5.61 -7.80
C ALA A 84 4.58 6.55 -7.32
N ALA A 85 3.93 7.29 -8.23
CA ALA A 85 2.78 8.14 -7.89
C ALA A 85 1.57 7.30 -7.42
N ARG A 86 1.32 6.12 -8.04
CA ARG A 86 0.29 5.19 -7.55
C ARG A 86 0.58 4.67 -6.16
N ALA A 87 1.85 4.40 -5.83
CA ALA A 87 2.23 3.99 -4.48
C ALA A 87 1.82 5.04 -3.44
N ALA A 88 2.11 6.31 -3.69
CA ALA A 88 1.70 7.41 -2.82
C ALA A 88 0.16 7.54 -2.71
N GLY A 89 -0.56 7.39 -3.83
CA GLY A 89 -2.02 7.39 -3.85
C GLY A 89 -2.62 6.25 -3.02
N HIS A 90 -2.07 5.03 -3.14
CA HIS A 90 -2.49 3.89 -2.32
C HIS A 90 -2.16 4.07 -0.85
N ALA A 91 -1.01 4.68 -0.51
CA ALA A 91 -0.67 4.98 0.87
C ALA A 91 -1.73 5.90 1.52
N ALA A 92 -2.11 7.00 0.87
CA ALA A 92 -3.16 7.88 1.37
C ALA A 92 -4.55 7.21 1.40
N ALA A 93 -4.84 6.32 0.44
CA ALA A 93 -6.09 5.58 0.37
C ALA A 93 -6.23 4.51 1.46
N SER A 94 -5.13 4.03 2.06
CA SER A 94 -5.15 3.00 3.10
C SER A 94 -5.97 3.39 4.33
N ALA A 95 -6.04 4.70 4.66
CA ALA A 95 -6.88 5.23 5.73
C ALA A 95 -8.39 4.98 5.50
N TYR A 96 -8.78 4.63 4.29
CA TYR A 96 -10.18 4.37 3.90
C TYR A 96 -10.46 2.90 3.60
N THR A 97 -9.61 1.99 4.07
CA THR A 97 -9.88 0.55 4.06
C THR A 97 -11.21 0.29 4.77
N HIS A 98 -12.12 -0.41 4.09
CA HIS A 98 -13.39 -0.80 4.69
C HIS A 98 -13.24 -2.12 5.45
N PRO A 99 -13.93 -2.28 6.59
CA PRO A 99 -13.89 -3.51 7.40
C PRO A 99 -14.74 -4.63 6.75
N LEU A 100 -14.47 -4.94 5.49
CA LEU A 100 -15.15 -5.95 4.71
C LEU A 100 -14.24 -7.16 4.49
N ARG A 101 -14.79 -8.38 4.64
CA ARG A 101 -14.10 -9.66 4.35
C ARG A 101 -13.96 -9.88 2.83
N ASP A 102 -13.60 -8.83 2.10
CA ASP A 102 -13.50 -8.81 0.64
C ASP A 102 -12.02 -8.69 0.23
N VAL A 103 -11.58 -9.58 -0.65
CA VAL A 103 -10.22 -9.58 -1.22
C VAL A 103 -9.86 -8.23 -1.87
N GLN A 104 -10.82 -7.48 -2.41
CA GLN A 104 -10.56 -6.17 -3.01
C GLN A 104 -10.05 -5.15 -1.99
N GLN A 105 -10.44 -5.28 -0.72
CA GLN A 105 -9.97 -4.39 0.34
C GLN A 105 -8.49 -4.57 0.66
N THR A 106 -7.91 -5.75 0.42
CA THR A 106 -6.47 -6.00 0.64
C THR A 106 -5.59 -5.05 -0.16
N LYS A 107 -6.04 -4.59 -1.35
CA LYS A 107 -5.30 -3.63 -2.18
C LYS A 107 -5.14 -2.26 -1.51
N HIS A 108 -6.08 -1.84 -0.66
CA HIS A 108 -5.92 -0.62 0.13
C HIS A 108 -4.82 -0.74 1.18
N ILE A 109 -4.52 -1.96 1.61
CA ILE A 109 -3.46 -2.24 2.59
C ILE A 109 -2.11 -2.40 1.87
N VAL A 110 -1.97 -3.37 0.97
CA VAL A 110 -0.67 -3.73 0.38
C VAL A 110 -0.33 -2.99 -0.91
N GLY A 111 -1.25 -2.19 -1.46
CA GLY A 111 -1.07 -1.52 -2.75
C GLY A 111 0.10 -0.55 -2.79
N ALA A 112 0.33 0.19 -1.71
CA ALA A 112 1.46 1.13 -1.62
C ALA A 112 2.81 0.40 -1.77
N ALA A 113 3.01 -0.68 -1.04
CA ALA A 113 4.22 -1.50 -1.11
C ALA A 113 4.39 -2.17 -2.49
N ALA A 114 3.30 -2.71 -3.05
CA ALA A 114 3.35 -3.37 -4.35
C ALA A 114 3.72 -2.41 -5.49
N TYR A 115 3.13 -1.21 -5.51
CA TYR A 115 3.46 -0.21 -6.53
C TYR A 115 4.82 0.43 -6.32
N ALA A 116 5.31 0.54 -5.09
CA ALA A 116 6.69 0.97 -4.83
C ALA A 116 7.71 -0.06 -5.34
N ALA A 117 7.50 -1.34 -5.06
CA ALA A 117 8.33 -2.41 -5.57
C ALA A 117 8.34 -2.45 -7.11
N LEU A 118 7.16 -2.29 -7.73
CA LEU A 118 7.05 -2.22 -9.19
C LEU A 118 7.81 -1.01 -9.77
N ALA A 119 7.69 0.17 -9.14
CA ALA A 119 8.40 1.37 -9.59
C ALA A 119 9.92 1.17 -9.56
N LEU A 120 10.44 0.59 -8.49
CA LEU A 120 11.87 0.30 -8.34
C LEU A 120 12.35 -0.74 -9.36
N GLU A 121 11.58 -1.81 -9.58
CA GLU A 121 11.90 -2.82 -10.62
C GLU A 121 11.98 -2.21 -12.01
N LEU A 122 11.00 -1.39 -12.38
CA LEU A 122 10.97 -0.72 -13.69
C LEU A 122 12.07 0.34 -13.84
N HIS A 123 12.52 0.93 -12.73
CA HIS A 123 13.59 1.92 -12.72
C HIS A 123 14.99 1.28 -12.78
N HIS A 124 15.11 0.04 -12.35
CA HIS A 124 16.36 -0.73 -12.33
C HIS A 124 16.25 -2.02 -13.14
N PRO A 125 16.11 -1.96 -14.47
CA PRO A 125 15.85 -3.13 -15.30
C PRO A 125 16.99 -4.17 -15.27
N ASP A 126 18.19 -3.76 -14.88
CA ASP A 126 19.36 -4.63 -14.76
C ASP A 126 19.41 -5.41 -13.43
N ASP A 127 18.50 -5.14 -12.49
CA ASP A 127 18.40 -5.85 -11.20
C ASP A 127 17.06 -6.58 -11.06
N PRO A 128 16.96 -7.84 -11.53
CA PRO A 128 15.72 -8.61 -11.49
C PRO A 128 15.27 -8.96 -10.07
N THR A 129 16.11 -8.75 -9.06
CA THR A 129 15.82 -9.11 -7.66
C THR A 129 15.29 -7.94 -6.82
N ILE A 130 15.30 -6.72 -7.37
CA ILE A 130 15.00 -5.52 -6.58
C ILE A 130 13.57 -5.53 -6.03
N ALA A 131 12.59 -5.94 -6.83
CA ALA A 131 11.20 -6.00 -6.38
C ALA A 131 11.00 -7.04 -5.27
N ASP A 132 11.66 -8.19 -5.35
CA ASP A 132 11.56 -9.23 -4.33
C ASP A 132 12.22 -8.78 -3.01
N ARG A 133 13.34 -8.03 -3.09
CA ARG A 133 13.95 -7.41 -1.90
C ARG A 133 13.05 -6.33 -1.29
N GLU A 134 12.37 -5.53 -2.10
CA GLU A 134 11.42 -4.53 -1.61
C GLU A 134 10.19 -5.17 -0.97
N VAL A 135 9.67 -6.25 -1.54
CA VAL A 135 8.60 -7.06 -0.92
C VAL A 135 9.06 -7.62 0.43
N ALA A 136 10.23 -8.24 0.49
CA ALA A 136 10.79 -8.77 1.73
C ALA A 136 11.00 -7.68 2.79
N TRP A 137 11.53 -6.53 2.38
CA TRP A 137 11.69 -5.38 3.26
C TRP A 137 10.33 -4.88 3.79
N ALA A 138 9.34 -4.70 2.93
CA ALA A 138 8.01 -4.24 3.33
C ALA A 138 7.36 -5.20 4.33
N ILE A 139 7.48 -6.50 4.11
CA ILE A 139 7.01 -7.53 5.04
C ILE A 139 7.74 -7.40 6.38
N ALA A 140 9.07 -7.31 6.38
CA ALA A 140 9.86 -7.21 7.61
C ALA A 140 9.59 -5.94 8.43
N GLN A 141 9.17 -4.84 7.81
CA GLN A 141 8.85 -3.58 8.47
C GLN A 141 7.37 -3.44 8.87
N ALA A 142 6.53 -4.40 8.51
CA ALA A 142 5.10 -4.31 8.78
C ALA A 142 4.80 -4.46 10.29
N PRO A 143 4.04 -3.51 10.89
CA PRO A 143 3.53 -3.71 12.23
C PRO A 143 2.51 -4.87 12.26
N PRO A 144 2.36 -5.57 13.40
CA PRO A 144 1.44 -6.72 13.52
C PRO A 144 0.02 -6.44 13.01
N ALA A 145 -0.50 -5.23 13.24
CA ALA A 145 -1.83 -4.81 12.79
C ALA A 145 -2.06 -4.98 11.27
N VAL A 146 -1.02 -4.91 10.44
CA VAL A 146 -1.15 -5.14 8.98
C VAL A 146 -1.56 -6.57 8.70
N GLY A 147 -0.85 -7.54 9.28
CA GLY A 147 -1.15 -8.95 9.14
C GLY A 147 -2.49 -9.33 9.78
N GLU A 148 -2.78 -8.82 10.99
CA GLU A 148 -4.03 -9.06 11.72
C GLU A 148 -5.26 -8.63 10.88
N VAL A 149 -5.23 -7.43 10.28
CA VAL A 149 -6.32 -6.95 9.44
C VAL A 149 -6.43 -7.76 8.14
N LEU A 150 -5.31 -8.17 7.55
CA LEU A 150 -5.34 -9.05 6.37
C LEU A 150 -5.95 -10.43 6.69
N GLN A 151 -5.72 -11.01 7.88
CA GLN A 151 -6.33 -12.28 8.29
C GLN A 151 -7.87 -12.24 8.32
N GLU A 152 -8.46 -11.08 8.60
CA GLU A 152 -9.91 -10.89 8.57
C GLU A 152 -10.49 -10.83 7.15
N MET A 153 -9.66 -10.62 6.13
CA MET A 153 -10.06 -10.53 4.73
C MET A 153 -9.80 -11.83 3.98
N HIS A 154 -10.52 -12.06 2.89
CA HIS A 154 -10.20 -13.18 2.00
C HIS A 154 -8.81 -13.00 1.40
N ALA A 155 -8.01 -14.07 1.39
CA ALA A 155 -6.68 -14.06 0.83
C ALA A 155 -6.70 -13.85 -0.69
N ARG A 156 -5.66 -13.18 -1.19
CA ARG A 156 -5.47 -13.01 -2.64
C ARG A 156 -5.05 -14.34 -3.28
N THR A 157 -5.43 -14.49 -4.52
CA THR A 157 -4.88 -15.54 -5.40
C THR A 157 -3.85 -14.94 -6.35
N ALA A 158 -2.93 -15.75 -6.82
CA ALA A 158 -1.94 -15.32 -7.81
C ALA A 158 -2.66 -14.84 -9.10
N GLY A 159 -2.30 -13.64 -9.55
CA GLY A 159 -2.80 -13.07 -10.79
C GLY A 159 -1.78 -13.17 -11.93
N LYS A 160 -2.16 -12.69 -13.13
CA LYS A 160 -1.34 -12.83 -14.33
C LYS A 160 -0.38 -11.66 -14.56
N SER A 161 -0.71 -10.48 -14.08
CA SER A 161 0.14 -9.29 -14.26
C SER A 161 1.24 -9.23 -13.19
N ARG A 162 2.32 -8.47 -13.48
CA ARG A 162 3.41 -8.30 -12.50
C ARG A 162 2.92 -7.64 -11.22
N ILE A 163 2.04 -6.65 -11.31
CA ILE A 163 1.47 -6.02 -10.11
C ILE A 163 0.61 -7.00 -9.30
N ASP A 164 -0.14 -7.88 -9.93
CA ASP A 164 -0.91 -8.91 -9.22
C ASP A 164 0.01 -9.89 -8.48
N ALA A 165 1.14 -10.26 -9.09
CA ALA A 165 2.14 -11.12 -8.45
C ALA A 165 2.74 -10.45 -7.20
N LEU A 166 3.05 -9.15 -7.26
CA LEU A 166 3.56 -8.38 -6.12
C LEU A 166 2.52 -8.23 -5.01
N LEU A 167 1.27 -7.94 -5.37
CA LEU A 167 0.15 -7.87 -4.41
C LEU A 167 -0.06 -9.21 -3.71
N TYR A 168 0.02 -10.32 -4.46
CA TYR A 168 -0.11 -11.67 -3.91
C TYR A 168 1.06 -12.01 -2.96
N ALA A 169 2.30 -11.73 -3.36
CA ALA A 169 3.48 -12.00 -2.55
C ALA A 169 3.45 -11.25 -1.21
N LEU A 170 3.02 -9.98 -1.21
CA LEU A 170 2.84 -9.19 0.01
C LEU A 170 1.73 -9.76 0.90
N ASP A 171 0.55 -10.03 0.33
CA ASP A 171 -0.59 -10.58 1.09
C ASP A 171 -0.21 -11.91 1.76
N ALA A 172 0.39 -12.83 1.00
CA ALA A 172 0.82 -14.14 1.51
C ALA A 172 1.92 -14.04 2.57
N GLY A 173 2.93 -13.20 2.33
CA GLY A 173 4.05 -13.01 3.26
C GLY A 173 3.64 -12.37 4.58
N LEU A 174 2.78 -11.34 4.55
CA LEU A 174 2.28 -10.66 5.74
C LEU A 174 1.38 -11.57 6.60
N ARG A 175 0.54 -12.40 5.97
CA ARG A 175 -0.24 -13.43 6.68
C ARG A 175 0.64 -14.49 7.32
N GLY A 176 1.72 -14.90 6.61
CA GLY A 176 2.66 -15.93 7.09
C GLY A 176 3.47 -15.48 8.31
N GLN A 177 3.81 -14.19 8.44
CA GLN A 177 4.55 -13.67 9.58
C GLN A 177 3.82 -13.85 10.92
N LEU A 178 2.50 -13.66 10.96
CA LEU A 178 1.73 -13.83 12.20
C LEU A 178 1.78 -15.26 12.73
N ILE A 179 1.71 -16.25 11.82
CA ILE A 179 1.77 -17.67 12.19
C ILE A 179 3.14 -18.03 12.80
N ALA A 180 4.22 -17.39 12.34
CA ALA A 180 5.57 -17.63 12.85
C ALA A 180 5.81 -17.00 14.24
N HIS A 181 5.08 -15.96 14.61
CA HIS A 181 5.20 -15.30 15.93
C HIS A 181 4.37 -15.98 17.04
N GLU A 182 3.41 -16.84 16.67
CA GLU A 182 2.56 -17.59 17.62
C GLU A 182 3.14 -18.94 18.02
N GLN A 183 4.28 -19.36 17.46
CA GLN A 183 5.01 -20.59 17.78
C GLN A 183 6.26 -20.31 18.62
#